data_9794faf481c1cd0184b8add99dbc581f
#
_entry.id   9794faf481c1cd0184b8add99dbc581f
#
_cell.length_a   1.000
_cell.length_b   1.000
_cell.length_c   1.000
_cell.angle_alpha   90.00
_cell.angle_beta   90.00
_cell.angle_gamma   90.00
#
_symmetry.space_group_name_H-M   'P 1'
#
loop_
_entity.id
_entity.type
_entity.pdbx_description
1 polymer ?
#
loop_
_entity_poly.entity_id
_entity_poly.type
_entity_poly.pdbx_seq_one_letter_code
_entity_poly.pdbx_strand_id
1 'polypeptide(L)'
;MNRKKLLIIAHAPSENTKKMADAVVKGATNPEIEDVEVVSKAPLDTQPDDIITAQAVIIGTTENLGYMAGLVKDVFDRCYYPCLEKTQGFPFAFYIRAGHDGTGTQRAIESITTGLKWRLIQEPLLCRGDFQEDFLSQCENLGLTVAASLDAGII
;
A
#
# COMPACT_ATOMS: atom_id res chain seq x y z
N MET A 1 -16.39 20.18 -2.89
CA MET A 1 -16.17 18.95 -3.68
C MET A 1 -15.34 17.96 -2.88
N ASN A 2 -15.75 16.72 -2.91
CA ASN A 2 -15.02 15.68 -2.20
C ASN A 2 -13.77 15.29 -2.97
N ARG A 3 -12.64 15.37 -2.30
CA ARG A 3 -11.38 14.88 -2.86
C ARG A 3 -11.37 13.36 -2.83
N LYS A 4 -10.68 12.77 -3.79
CA LYS A 4 -10.45 11.32 -3.79
C LYS A 4 -9.45 10.98 -2.67
N LYS A 5 -9.70 9.91 -1.97
CA LYS A 5 -8.84 9.51 -0.84
C LYS A 5 -7.93 8.36 -1.25
N LEU A 6 -6.64 8.55 -1.06
CA LEU A 6 -5.64 7.49 -1.15
C LEU A 6 -5.22 7.10 0.27
N LEU A 7 -5.49 5.84 0.62
CA LEU A 7 -5.09 5.29 1.91
C LEU A 7 -3.73 4.61 1.76
N ILE A 8 -2.81 4.91 2.66
CA ILE A 8 -1.51 4.23 2.73
C ILE A 8 -1.47 3.48 4.05
N ILE A 9 -1.35 2.16 3.98
CA ILE A 9 -1.21 1.30 5.15
C ILE A 9 0.21 0.79 5.15
N ALA A 10 1.06 1.30 6.02
CA ALA A 10 2.48 0.97 6.01
C ALA A 10 2.93 0.42 7.35
N HIS A 11 3.46 -0.80 7.32
CA HIS A 11 4.18 -1.39 8.44
C HIS A 11 5.62 -0.92 8.38
N ALA A 12 6.02 -0.13 9.37
CA ALA A 12 7.32 0.55 9.36
C ALA A 12 8.02 0.35 10.72
N PRO A 13 8.51 -0.87 11.00
CA PRO A 13 9.05 -1.20 12.32
C PRO A 13 10.47 -0.71 12.57
N SER A 14 11.15 -0.19 11.55
CA SER A 14 12.54 0.25 11.66
C SER A 14 12.69 1.65 11.10
N GLU A 15 13.86 2.25 11.36
CA GLU A 15 14.16 3.58 10.82
C GLU A 15 14.14 3.59 9.29
N ASN A 16 14.71 2.54 8.67
CA ASN A 16 14.72 2.45 7.20
C ASN A 16 13.33 2.26 6.61
N THR A 17 12.50 1.41 7.22
CA THR A 17 11.12 1.24 6.74
C THR A 17 10.26 2.47 6.98
N LYS A 18 10.54 3.25 8.02
CA LYS A 18 9.89 4.55 8.20
C LYS A 18 10.25 5.52 7.09
N LYS A 19 11.52 5.55 6.68
CA LYS A 19 11.94 6.37 5.55
C LYS A 19 11.23 5.95 4.26
N MET A 20 11.03 4.66 4.07
CA MET A 20 10.32 4.15 2.90
C MET A 20 8.85 4.59 2.92
N ALA A 21 8.17 4.43 4.05
CA ALA A 21 6.79 4.88 4.20
C ALA A 21 6.66 6.39 3.97
N ASP A 22 7.58 7.17 4.53
CA ASP A 22 7.60 8.63 4.33
C ASP A 22 7.82 8.99 2.86
N ALA A 23 8.65 8.22 2.15
CA ALA A 23 8.89 8.45 0.73
C ALA A 23 7.62 8.21 -0.10
N VAL A 24 6.85 7.17 0.22
CA VAL A 24 5.56 6.91 -0.45
C VAL A 24 4.62 8.10 -0.23
N VAL A 25 4.50 8.57 1.00
CA VAL A 25 3.65 9.73 1.33
C VAL A 25 4.14 10.97 0.57
N LYS A 26 5.45 11.19 0.54
CA LYS A 26 6.04 12.34 -0.17
C LYS A 26 5.66 12.33 -1.65
N GLY A 27 5.79 11.19 -2.30
CA GLY A 27 5.40 11.08 -3.72
C GLY A 27 3.92 11.31 -3.92
N ALA A 28 3.09 10.72 -3.05
CA ALA A 28 1.64 10.84 -3.15
C ALA A 28 1.12 12.26 -2.86
N THR A 29 1.88 13.04 -2.09
CA THR A 29 1.51 14.42 -1.74
C THR A 29 2.24 15.46 -2.60
N ASN A 30 2.69 15.06 -3.78
CA ASN A 30 3.33 15.99 -4.72
C ASN A 30 2.43 17.19 -4.96
N PRO A 31 2.96 18.43 -4.90
CA PRO A 31 2.13 19.64 -5.05
C PRO A 31 1.36 19.75 -6.36
N GLU A 32 1.77 19.02 -7.40
CA GLU A 32 1.08 19.01 -8.68
C GLU A 32 -0.21 18.17 -8.66
N ILE A 33 -0.42 17.38 -7.60
CA ILE A 33 -1.61 16.56 -7.44
C ILE A 33 -2.58 17.33 -6.53
N GLU A 34 -3.70 17.79 -7.09
CA GLU A 34 -4.57 18.72 -6.40
C GLU A 34 -5.76 18.07 -5.69
N ASP A 35 -6.35 17.05 -6.28
CA ASP A 35 -7.63 16.51 -5.84
C ASP A 35 -7.53 15.15 -5.16
N VAL A 36 -6.40 14.86 -4.53
CA VAL A 36 -6.22 13.62 -3.76
C VAL A 36 -5.88 13.96 -2.31
N GLU A 37 -6.66 13.41 -1.42
CA GLU A 37 -6.36 13.45 0.02
C GLU A 37 -5.58 12.18 0.37
N VAL A 38 -4.40 12.33 0.93
CA VAL A 38 -3.55 11.20 1.33
C VAL A 38 -3.68 10.98 2.83
N VAL A 39 -4.08 9.76 3.20
CA VAL A 39 -4.20 9.35 4.61
C VAL A 39 -3.26 8.18 4.83
N SER A 40 -2.30 8.35 5.73
CA SER A 40 -1.34 7.29 6.08
C SER A 40 -1.66 6.77 7.47
N LYS A 41 -1.80 5.44 7.59
CA LYS A 41 -2.11 4.79 8.86
C LYS A 41 -1.22 3.59 9.09
N ALA A 42 -0.87 3.36 10.35
CA ALA A 42 -0.25 2.10 10.75
C ALA A 42 -1.29 0.97 10.67
N PRO A 43 -0.85 -0.27 10.47
CA PRO A 43 -1.79 -1.40 10.41
C PRO A 43 -2.74 -1.48 11.59
N LEU A 44 -2.25 -1.31 12.81
CA LEU A 44 -3.11 -1.40 14.00
C LEU A 44 -4.18 -0.30 14.06
N ASP A 45 -3.93 0.83 13.43
CA ASP A 45 -4.86 1.98 13.43
C ASP A 45 -5.85 1.91 12.27
N THR A 46 -5.74 0.91 11.40
CA THR A 46 -6.57 0.79 10.21
C THR A 46 -7.85 0.01 10.54
N GLN A 47 -8.99 0.58 10.17
CA GLN A 47 -10.30 -0.03 10.35
C GLN A 47 -10.95 -0.30 8.99
N PRO A 48 -11.95 -1.20 8.91
CA PRO A 48 -12.62 -1.46 7.64
C PRO A 48 -13.15 -0.20 6.94
N ASP A 49 -13.67 0.76 7.69
CA ASP A 49 -14.20 1.99 7.10
C ASP A 49 -13.12 2.84 6.45
N ASP A 50 -11.87 2.75 6.90
CA ASP A 50 -10.77 3.46 6.25
C ASP A 50 -10.59 2.97 4.81
N ILE A 51 -10.76 1.67 4.59
CA ILE A 51 -10.64 1.07 3.26
C ILE A 51 -11.90 1.35 2.44
N ILE A 52 -13.08 1.11 3.02
CA ILE A 52 -14.36 1.26 2.33
C ILE A 52 -14.57 2.69 1.81
N THR A 53 -14.11 3.67 2.57
CA THR A 53 -14.27 5.09 2.18
C THR A 53 -13.14 5.62 1.30
N ALA A 54 -12.10 4.83 1.05
CA ALA A 54 -11.00 5.23 0.18
C ALA A 54 -11.30 4.87 -1.28
N GLN A 55 -10.58 5.49 -2.20
CA GLN A 55 -10.68 5.20 -3.63
C GLN A 55 -9.51 4.37 -4.14
N ALA A 56 -8.43 4.29 -3.37
CA ALA A 56 -7.29 3.42 -3.65
C ALA A 56 -6.50 3.20 -2.37
N VAL A 57 -5.67 2.15 -2.35
CA VAL A 57 -4.79 1.86 -1.21
C VAL A 57 -3.41 1.45 -1.68
N ILE A 58 -2.39 1.90 -0.94
CA ILE A 58 -1.03 1.38 -1.06
C ILE A 58 -0.71 0.67 0.25
N ILE A 59 -0.26 -0.59 0.15
CA ILE A 59 0.10 -1.39 1.31
C ILE A 59 1.62 -1.56 1.33
N GLY A 60 2.24 -1.24 2.47
CA GLY A 60 3.65 -1.48 2.69
C GLY A 60 3.86 -2.52 3.78
N THR A 61 4.68 -3.52 3.50
CA THR A 61 5.00 -4.57 4.46
C THR A 61 6.47 -4.93 4.42
N THR A 62 6.95 -5.54 5.50
CA THR A 62 8.20 -6.27 5.49
C THR A 62 7.93 -7.73 5.15
N GLU A 63 8.97 -8.42 4.67
CA GLU A 63 8.95 -9.88 4.56
C GLU A 63 9.37 -10.44 5.92
N ASN A 64 8.48 -11.14 6.58
CA ASN A 64 8.73 -11.78 7.85
C ASN A 64 8.55 -13.29 7.70
N LEU A 65 9.62 -14.04 7.84
CA LEU A 65 9.59 -15.50 7.75
C LEU A 65 8.94 -15.99 6.44
N GLY A 66 9.24 -15.31 5.33
CA GLY A 66 8.73 -15.67 4.01
C GLY A 66 7.27 -15.28 3.77
N TYR A 67 6.70 -14.44 4.63
CA TYR A 67 5.30 -14.03 4.58
C TYR A 67 5.20 -12.54 4.86
N MET A 68 4.00 -11.96 4.76
CA MET A 68 3.80 -10.56 5.14
C MET A 68 3.92 -10.40 6.67
N ALA A 69 4.18 -9.18 7.12
CA ALA A 69 4.20 -8.86 8.55
C ALA A 69 2.87 -9.26 9.20
N GLY A 70 2.93 -9.78 10.43
CA GLY A 70 1.74 -10.19 11.16
C GLY A 70 0.72 -9.07 11.32
N LEU A 71 1.17 -7.83 11.53
CA LEU A 71 0.29 -6.68 11.66
C LEU A 71 -0.44 -6.35 10.35
N VAL A 72 0.18 -6.60 9.20
CA VAL A 72 -0.47 -6.43 7.90
C VAL A 72 -1.50 -7.54 7.70
N LYS A 73 -1.16 -8.79 8.03
CA LYS A 73 -2.13 -9.89 7.97
C LYS A 73 -3.32 -9.63 8.88
N ASP A 74 -3.07 -9.03 10.06
CA ASP A 74 -4.14 -8.64 10.98
C ASP A 74 -5.13 -7.67 10.35
N VAL A 75 -4.65 -6.71 9.55
CA VAL A 75 -5.55 -5.82 8.80
C VAL A 75 -6.46 -6.64 7.89
N PHE A 76 -5.90 -7.58 7.14
CA PHE A 76 -6.70 -8.43 6.26
C PHE A 76 -7.69 -9.29 7.05
N ASP A 77 -7.27 -9.84 8.19
CA ASP A 77 -8.17 -10.65 9.03
C ASP A 77 -9.37 -9.83 9.53
N ARG A 78 -9.14 -8.59 9.93
CA ARG A 78 -10.20 -7.73 10.46
C ARG A 78 -11.08 -7.11 9.37
N CYS A 79 -10.50 -6.87 8.20
CA CYS A 79 -11.15 -6.10 7.15
C CYS A 79 -11.71 -6.94 6.01
N TYR A 80 -11.30 -8.20 5.88
CA TYR A 80 -11.67 -9.04 4.73
C TYR A 80 -13.20 -9.11 4.53
N TYR A 81 -13.91 -9.61 5.50
CA TYR A 81 -15.36 -9.77 5.35
C TYR A 81 -16.11 -8.45 5.31
N PRO A 82 -15.79 -7.45 6.13
CA PRO A 82 -16.46 -6.14 5.99
C PRO A 82 -16.26 -5.50 4.61
N CYS A 83 -15.12 -5.75 3.94
CA CYS A 83 -14.82 -5.15 2.63
C CYS A 83 -15.25 -6.02 1.45
N LEU A 84 -15.53 -7.30 1.67
CA LEU A 84 -15.63 -8.30 0.60
C LEU A 84 -16.62 -7.94 -0.51
N GLU A 85 -17.78 -7.42 -0.17
CA GLU A 85 -18.80 -7.07 -1.17
C GLU A 85 -18.93 -5.57 -1.40
N LYS A 86 -18.00 -4.79 -0.86
CA LYS A 86 -18.04 -3.33 -0.95
C LYS A 86 -16.87 -2.73 -1.71
N THR A 87 -15.87 -3.55 -2.04
CA THR A 87 -14.62 -3.06 -2.63
C THR A 87 -14.21 -3.83 -3.88
N GLN A 88 -15.16 -4.40 -4.64
CA GLN A 88 -14.83 -5.07 -5.89
C GLN A 88 -14.20 -4.08 -6.88
N GLY A 89 -13.10 -4.48 -7.48
CA GLY A 89 -12.37 -3.64 -8.42
C GLY A 89 -11.54 -2.54 -7.76
N PHE A 90 -11.43 -2.56 -6.43
CA PHE A 90 -10.71 -1.53 -5.67
C PHE A 90 -9.26 -1.46 -6.11
N PRO A 91 -8.77 -0.29 -6.55
CA PRO A 91 -7.39 -0.15 -7.00
C PRO A 91 -6.42 -0.26 -5.82
N PHE A 92 -5.37 -1.06 -5.98
CA PHE A 92 -4.34 -1.16 -4.97
C PHE A 92 -2.96 -1.34 -5.58
N ALA A 93 -1.95 -1.00 -4.80
CA ALA A 93 -0.55 -1.26 -5.08
C ALA A 93 0.12 -1.64 -3.77
N PHE A 94 1.29 -2.25 -3.84
CA PHE A 94 2.00 -2.58 -2.61
C PHE A 94 3.50 -2.65 -2.82
N TYR A 95 4.24 -2.48 -1.72
CA TYR A 95 5.68 -2.65 -1.71
C TYR A 95 6.10 -3.55 -0.55
N ILE A 96 7.21 -4.25 -0.75
CA ILE A 96 7.73 -5.21 0.22
C ILE A 96 9.20 -4.90 0.48
N ARG A 97 9.55 -4.72 1.74
CA ARG A 97 10.95 -4.68 2.16
C ARG A 97 11.38 -6.11 2.50
N ALA A 98 12.15 -6.74 1.64
CA ALA A 98 12.48 -8.15 1.74
C ALA A 98 13.95 -8.37 2.00
N GLY A 99 14.28 -9.20 3.00
CA GLY A 99 15.63 -9.66 3.23
C GLY A 99 16.06 -10.70 2.21
N HIS A 100 15.11 -11.50 1.75
CA HIS A 100 15.32 -12.47 0.67
C HIS A 100 14.66 -11.97 -0.62
N ASP A 101 13.85 -12.79 -1.26
CA ASP A 101 13.28 -12.44 -2.56
C ASP A 101 11.88 -11.84 -2.50
N GLY A 102 11.19 -11.96 -1.36
CA GLY A 102 9.85 -11.41 -1.18
C GLY A 102 8.74 -12.13 -1.92
N THR A 103 9.04 -13.23 -2.63
CA THR A 103 8.03 -13.90 -3.47
C THR A 103 6.91 -14.54 -2.66
N GLY A 104 7.22 -15.09 -1.49
CA GLY A 104 6.20 -15.66 -0.60
C GLY A 104 5.25 -14.58 -0.08
N THR A 105 5.79 -13.43 0.28
CA THR A 105 5.00 -12.28 0.74
C THR A 105 4.10 -11.76 -0.39
N GLN A 106 4.65 -11.59 -1.58
CA GLN A 106 3.90 -11.15 -2.75
C GLN A 106 2.73 -12.09 -3.03
N ARG A 107 3.01 -13.39 -3.06
CA ARG A 107 1.98 -14.40 -3.32
C ARG A 107 0.88 -14.38 -2.28
N ALA A 108 1.25 -14.19 -1.01
CA ALA A 108 0.29 -14.14 0.09
C ALA A 108 -0.66 -12.95 -0.04
N ILE A 109 -0.12 -11.77 -0.34
CA ILE A 109 -0.95 -10.57 -0.54
C ILE A 109 -1.85 -10.75 -1.75
N GLU A 110 -1.31 -11.23 -2.86
CA GLU A 110 -2.09 -11.43 -4.09
C GLU A 110 -3.21 -12.45 -3.90
N SER A 111 -2.98 -13.51 -3.13
CA SER A 111 -4.00 -14.49 -2.83
C SER A 111 -5.20 -13.86 -2.10
N ILE A 112 -4.93 -13.05 -1.09
CA ILE A 112 -5.99 -12.41 -0.30
C ILE A 112 -6.73 -11.36 -1.13
N THR A 113 -6.00 -10.52 -1.86
CA THR A 113 -6.60 -9.44 -2.63
C THR A 113 -7.37 -9.94 -3.86
N THR A 114 -6.98 -11.09 -4.40
CA THR A 114 -7.76 -11.77 -5.44
C THR A 114 -9.12 -12.20 -4.89
N GLY A 115 -9.14 -12.74 -3.67
CA GLY A 115 -10.40 -13.07 -2.99
C GLY A 115 -11.29 -11.86 -2.77
N LEU A 116 -10.70 -10.71 -2.47
CA LEU A 116 -11.41 -9.44 -2.33
C LEU A 116 -11.82 -8.83 -3.66
N LYS A 117 -11.33 -9.37 -4.77
CA LYS A 117 -11.54 -8.83 -6.13
C LYS A 117 -10.97 -7.42 -6.30
N TRP A 118 -9.90 -7.13 -5.60
CA TRP A 118 -9.16 -5.88 -5.77
C TRP A 118 -8.36 -5.93 -7.07
N ARG A 119 -8.05 -4.76 -7.61
CA ARG A 119 -7.35 -4.63 -8.88
C ARG A 119 -5.95 -4.07 -8.65
N LEU A 120 -4.93 -4.86 -8.95
CA LEU A 120 -3.53 -4.40 -8.87
C LEU A 120 -3.27 -3.43 -10.02
N ILE A 121 -2.83 -2.21 -9.69
CA ILE A 121 -2.65 -1.15 -10.69
C ILE A 121 -1.21 -0.83 -11.01
N GLN A 122 -0.27 -1.41 -10.26
CA GLN A 122 1.17 -1.25 -10.49
C GLN A 122 1.85 -2.58 -10.18
N GLU A 123 2.97 -2.85 -10.83
CA GLU A 123 3.77 -4.01 -10.44
C GLU A 123 4.16 -3.90 -8.98
N PRO A 124 4.13 -5.00 -8.23
CA PRO A 124 4.60 -4.99 -6.84
C PRO A 124 6.04 -4.50 -6.77
N LEU A 125 6.30 -3.57 -5.86
CA LEU A 125 7.66 -3.06 -5.64
C LEU A 125 8.36 -3.93 -4.61
N LEU A 126 9.37 -4.68 -5.05
CA LEU A 126 10.14 -5.56 -4.18
C LEU A 126 11.51 -4.94 -3.92
N CYS A 127 11.73 -4.47 -2.69
CA CYS A 127 12.98 -3.87 -2.26
C CYS A 127 13.80 -4.93 -1.52
N ARG A 128 14.66 -5.63 -2.28
CA ARG A 128 15.33 -6.85 -1.84
C ARG A 128 16.76 -6.61 -1.39
N GLY A 129 17.21 -7.44 -0.44
CA GLY A 129 18.59 -7.49 -0.01
C GLY A 129 18.97 -6.35 0.94
N ASP A 130 20.22 -5.95 0.92
CA ASP A 130 20.68 -4.84 1.76
C ASP A 130 19.97 -3.56 1.44
N PHE A 131 19.72 -2.74 2.45
CA PHE A 131 19.03 -1.46 2.25
C PHE A 131 19.84 -0.56 1.33
N GLN A 132 19.15 0.07 0.40
CA GLN A 132 19.73 1.00 -0.57
C GLN A 132 18.89 2.28 -0.60
N GLU A 133 19.55 3.42 -0.79
CA GLU A 133 18.87 4.69 -0.94
C GLU A 133 17.91 4.69 -2.14
N ASP A 134 18.20 3.91 -3.17
CA ASP A 134 17.33 3.78 -4.34
C ASP A 134 15.94 3.27 -3.99
N PHE A 135 15.81 2.49 -2.91
CA PHE A 135 14.49 2.06 -2.43
C PHE A 135 13.59 3.26 -2.12
N LEU A 136 14.17 4.34 -1.61
CA LEU A 136 13.41 5.55 -1.28
C LEU A 136 12.89 6.23 -2.54
N SER A 137 13.71 6.32 -3.59
CA SER A 137 13.30 6.86 -4.88
C SER A 137 12.17 6.03 -5.49
N GLN A 138 12.28 4.71 -5.40
CA GLN A 138 11.25 3.80 -5.91
C GLN A 138 9.94 3.93 -5.14
N CYS A 139 10.01 4.06 -3.82
CA CYS A 139 8.84 4.27 -2.98
C CYS A 139 8.16 5.60 -3.28
N GLU A 140 8.94 6.67 -3.44
CA GLU A 140 8.42 7.98 -3.81
C GLU A 140 7.70 7.91 -5.16
N ASN A 141 8.31 7.23 -6.13
CA ASN A 141 7.72 7.06 -7.45
C ASN A 141 6.43 6.24 -7.39
N LEU A 142 6.36 5.23 -6.54
CA LEU A 142 5.14 4.44 -6.35
C LEU A 142 4.01 5.32 -5.85
N GLY A 143 4.26 6.11 -4.81
CA GLY A 143 3.26 7.04 -4.26
C GLY A 143 2.80 8.05 -5.28
N LEU A 144 3.75 8.65 -6.01
CA LEU A 144 3.45 9.63 -7.05
C LEU A 144 2.58 9.02 -8.15
N THR A 145 2.96 7.85 -8.64
CA THR A 145 2.25 7.20 -9.76
C THR A 145 0.81 6.86 -9.39
N VAL A 146 0.60 6.29 -8.20
CA VAL A 146 -0.74 5.92 -7.76
C VAL A 146 -1.61 7.15 -7.55
N ALA A 147 -1.08 8.16 -6.85
CA ALA A 147 -1.83 9.39 -6.59
C ALA A 147 -2.14 10.15 -7.88
N ALA A 148 -1.19 10.26 -8.79
CA ALA A 148 -1.40 10.92 -10.07
C ALA A 148 -2.44 10.19 -10.93
N SER A 149 -2.40 8.86 -10.93
CA SER A 149 -3.38 8.05 -11.65
C SER A 149 -4.79 8.22 -11.09
N LEU A 150 -4.89 8.32 -9.78
CA LEU A 150 -6.15 8.54 -9.10
C LEU A 150 -6.69 9.95 -9.42
N ASP A 151 -5.83 10.96 -9.34
CA ASP A 151 -6.18 12.35 -9.65
C ASP A 151 -6.66 12.51 -11.09
N ALA A 152 -5.98 11.84 -12.02
CA ALA A 152 -6.31 11.91 -13.45
C ALA A 152 -7.54 11.07 -13.83
N GLY A 153 -8.10 10.30 -12.91
CA GLY A 153 -9.24 9.45 -13.18
C GLY A 153 -8.93 8.22 -14.03
N ILE A 154 -7.65 7.80 -14.06
CA ILE A 154 -7.23 6.61 -14.82
C ILE A 154 -7.57 5.34 -14.06
N ILE A 155 -7.63 5.42 -12.75
CA ILE A 155 -7.95 4.28 -11.87
C ILE A 155 -9.18 4.57 -11.03
#